data_efc4b5ece31a43685cec032684203c73
#
_entry.id   efc4b5ece31a43685cec032684203c73
#
_cell.length_a   1.000
_cell.length_b   1.000
_cell.length_c   1.000
_cell.angle_alpha   90.00
_cell.angle_beta   90.00
_cell.angle_gamma   90.00
#
_symmetry.space_group_name_H-M   'P 1'
#
loop_
_entity.id
_entity.type
_entity.pdbx_description
1 polymer ?
#
loop_
_entity_poly.entity_id
_entity_poly.type
_entity_poly.pdbx_seq_one_letter_code
_entity_poly.pdbx_strand_id
1 'polypeptide(L)'
;MNVLKPRQPVPALEVDTLDGPWSLADQNPENFTMVVFYRGLHCPICSKYVGELDKLASDFAEIGVSILVLSGDDRERAEQAREDWGLGNLAIGYGVSTEQARDWGLHRSAGRGLTSIGIEEPAEFSEPGLFIVRPDNTLYWAQISTMPFARPHFREIIGALKFALEKEYPARGELS
;
A
#
# COMPACT_ATOMS: atom_id res chain seq x y z
N MET A 1 -0.43 -19.49 2.34
CA MET A 1 -0.09 -18.08 1.99
C MET A 1 -0.11 -18.00 0.49
N ASN A 2 -0.89 -17.09 -0.06
CA ASN A 2 -0.91 -16.89 -1.52
C ASN A 2 0.33 -16.05 -1.90
N VAL A 3 1.20 -16.59 -2.72
CA VAL A 3 2.38 -15.86 -3.21
C VAL A 3 2.03 -15.25 -4.55
N LEU A 4 1.87 -13.93 -4.59
CA LEU A 4 1.65 -13.24 -5.84
C LEU A 4 2.90 -13.30 -6.71
N LYS A 5 2.70 -13.57 -7.99
CA LYS A 5 3.81 -13.68 -8.95
C LYS A 5 3.77 -12.51 -9.93
N PRO A 6 4.93 -11.86 -10.21
CA PRO A 6 5.02 -10.90 -11.29
C PRO A 6 4.51 -11.45 -12.62
N ARG A 7 3.92 -10.57 -13.44
CA ARG A 7 3.24 -10.86 -14.71
C ARG A 7 1.95 -11.68 -14.61
N GLN A 8 1.47 -11.95 -13.38
CA GLN A 8 0.18 -12.59 -13.17
C GLN A 8 -0.82 -11.55 -12.64
N PRO A 9 -2.12 -11.73 -12.88
CA PRO A 9 -3.14 -10.86 -12.31
C PRO A 9 -3.04 -10.83 -10.78
N VAL A 10 -3.17 -9.63 -10.20
CA VAL A 10 -3.33 -9.49 -8.75
C VAL A 10 -4.78 -9.77 -8.34
N PRO A 11 -5.05 -10.10 -7.07
CA PRO A 11 -6.42 -10.22 -6.57
C PRO A 11 -7.22 -8.94 -6.79
N ALA A 12 -8.52 -9.08 -7.01
CA ALA A 12 -9.43 -7.94 -7.03
C ALA A 12 -9.28 -7.14 -5.73
N LEU A 13 -9.33 -5.81 -5.85
CA LEU A 13 -9.30 -4.92 -4.71
C LEU A 13 -10.38 -3.87 -4.87
N GLU A 14 -11.39 -3.98 -4.03
CA GLU A 14 -12.46 -3.02 -3.87
C GLU A 14 -12.48 -2.61 -2.40
N VAL A 15 -12.39 -1.31 -2.14
CA VAL A 15 -12.36 -0.76 -0.78
C VAL A 15 -13.07 0.59 -0.74
N ASP A 16 -13.62 0.94 0.41
CA ASP A 16 -14.01 2.31 0.65
C ASP A 16 -12.79 3.16 0.97
N THR A 17 -12.75 4.35 0.41
CA THR A 17 -11.77 5.38 0.79
C THR A 17 -12.46 6.55 1.48
N LEU A 18 -11.69 7.41 2.10
CA LEU A 18 -12.24 8.63 2.72
C LEU A 18 -12.90 9.57 1.72
N ASP A 19 -12.60 9.40 0.42
CA ASP A 19 -13.10 10.25 -0.67
C ASP A 19 -14.10 9.51 -1.59
N GLY A 20 -14.52 8.29 -1.21
CA GLY A 20 -15.53 7.49 -1.91
C GLY A 20 -15.06 6.06 -2.21
N PRO A 21 -15.89 5.25 -2.85
CA PRO A 21 -15.54 3.88 -3.22
C PRO A 21 -14.39 3.85 -4.23
N TRP A 22 -13.52 2.86 -4.10
CA TRP A 22 -12.37 2.68 -4.97
C TRP A 22 -12.25 1.21 -5.41
N SER A 23 -12.02 1.02 -6.69
CA SER A 23 -11.77 -0.31 -7.28
C SER A 23 -10.50 -0.27 -8.11
N LEU A 24 -9.63 -1.28 -7.95
CA LEU A 24 -8.42 -1.41 -8.77
C LEU A 24 -8.77 -1.59 -10.25
N ALA A 25 -9.83 -2.31 -10.55
CA ALA A 25 -10.27 -2.57 -11.92
C ALA A 25 -10.69 -1.30 -12.68
N ASP A 26 -11.11 -0.26 -11.95
CA ASP A 26 -11.53 1.01 -12.53
C ASP A 26 -10.37 2.02 -12.68
N GLN A 27 -9.17 1.64 -12.22
CA GLN A 27 -8.00 2.51 -12.33
C GLN A 27 -7.41 2.47 -13.74
N ASN A 28 -7.12 3.64 -14.27
CA ASN A 28 -6.46 3.80 -15.58
C ASN A 28 -5.21 4.68 -15.43
N PRO A 29 -4.20 4.23 -14.66
CA PRO A 29 -2.96 4.97 -14.54
C PRO A 29 -2.22 4.96 -15.89
N GLU A 30 -1.42 5.98 -16.13
CA GLU A 30 -0.58 5.99 -17.33
C GLU A 30 0.41 4.80 -17.32
N ASN A 31 1.05 4.54 -16.18
CA ASN A 31 2.07 3.51 -16.05
C ASN A 31 1.79 2.46 -14.98
N PHE A 32 1.45 2.89 -13.75
CA PHE A 32 1.24 1.95 -12.63
C PHE A 32 0.21 2.48 -11.63
N THR A 33 -0.41 1.55 -10.91
CA THR A 33 -1.05 1.81 -9.62
C THR A 33 -0.14 1.26 -8.51
N MET A 34 0.24 2.11 -7.56
CA MET A 34 0.95 1.70 -6.35
C MET A 34 -0.03 1.51 -5.20
N VAL A 35 -0.12 0.29 -4.68
CA VAL A 35 -0.98 -0.08 -3.56
C VAL A 35 -0.10 -0.31 -2.34
N VAL A 36 -0.31 0.45 -1.27
CA VAL A 36 0.51 0.41 -0.05
C VAL A 36 -0.35 0.06 1.15
N PHE A 37 -0.21 -1.16 1.63
CA PHE A 37 -0.83 -1.60 2.88
C PHE A 37 0.02 -1.17 4.07
N TYR A 38 -0.61 -0.56 5.07
CA TYR A 38 0.03 -0.19 6.33
C TYR A 38 -0.72 -0.81 7.51
N ARG A 39 -0.07 -0.86 8.67
CA ARG A 39 -0.60 -1.58 9.85
C ARG A 39 -1.86 -0.95 10.42
N GLY A 40 -1.91 0.39 10.42
CA GLY A 40 -3.01 1.18 10.98
C GLY A 40 -2.54 2.39 11.77
N LEU A 41 -3.48 3.15 12.31
CA LEU A 41 -3.28 4.35 13.12
C LEU A 41 -2.34 4.13 14.32
N HIS A 42 -2.39 2.93 14.91
CA HIS A 42 -1.58 2.54 16.07
C HIS A 42 -0.07 2.47 15.80
N CYS A 43 0.36 2.56 14.54
CA CYS A 43 1.74 2.32 14.12
C CYS A 43 2.51 3.63 13.88
N PRO A 44 3.38 4.08 14.82
CA PRO A 44 4.12 5.35 14.67
C PRO A 44 5.13 5.33 13.52
N ILE A 45 5.65 4.14 13.16
CA ILE A 45 6.54 4.00 12.01
C ILE A 45 5.76 4.14 10.70
N CYS A 46 4.52 3.65 10.65
CA CYS A 46 3.65 3.83 9.50
C CYS A 46 3.28 5.31 9.29
N SER A 47 3.05 6.05 10.36
CA SER A 47 2.80 7.50 10.29
C SER A 47 3.92 8.23 9.54
N LYS A 48 5.17 7.97 9.89
CA LYS A 48 6.34 8.56 9.20
C LYS A 48 6.43 8.12 7.75
N TYR A 49 6.25 6.82 7.49
CA TYR A 49 6.38 6.23 6.17
C TYR A 49 5.31 6.74 5.20
N VAL A 50 4.04 6.71 5.61
CA VAL A 50 2.92 7.21 4.79
C VAL A 50 2.98 8.73 4.63
N GLY A 51 3.40 9.46 5.67
CA GLY A 51 3.63 10.91 5.59
C GLY A 51 4.76 11.30 4.63
N GLU A 52 5.79 10.46 4.49
CA GLU A 52 6.83 10.66 3.45
C GLU A 52 6.24 10.43 2.06
N LEU A 53 5.42 9.40 1.89
CA LEU A 53 4.75 9.11 0.62
C LEU A 53 3.83 10.26 0.20
N ASP A 54 3.06 10.82 1.13
CA ASP A 54 2.16 11.95 0.86
C ASP A 54 2.93 13.14 0.26
N LYS A 55 4.12 13.44 0.78
CA LYS A 55 4.98 14.52 0.27
C LYS A 55 5.56 14.23 -1.13
N LEU A 56 5.64 12.98 -1.52
CA LEU A 56 6.17 12.53 -2.80
C LEU A 56 5.06 12.16 -3.81
N ALA A 57 3.79 12.38 -3.45
CA ALA A 57 2.67 12.01 -4.31
C ALA A 57 2.75 12.66 -5.70
N SER A 58 3.15 13.95 -5.78
CA SER A 58 3.37 14.64 -7.05
C SER A 58 4.50 14.02 -7.88
N ASP A 59 5.61 13.63 -7.25
CA ASP A 59 6.75 13.01 -7.94
C ASP A 59 6.34 11.65 -8.57
N PHE A 60 5.45 10.90 -7.91
CA PHE A 60 4.86 9.69 -8.47
C PHE A 60 3.88 9.99 -9.60
N ALA A 61 3.04 11.00 -9.46
CA ALA A 61 2.10 11.43 -10.50
C ALA A 61 2.83 11.85 -11.78
N GLU A 62 3.98 12.54 -11.67
CA GLU A 62 4.82 12.94 -12.82
C GLU A 62 5.34 11.75 -13.64
N ILE A 63 5.44 10.57 -13.04
CA ILE A 63 5.82 9.33 -13.73
C ILE A 63 4.64 8.41 -14.00
N GLY A 64 3.41 8.94 -13.99
CA GLY A 64 2.20 8.19 -14.32
C GLY A 64 1.81 7.10 -13.32
N VAL A 65 2.13 7.30 -12.03
CA VAL A 65 1.80 6.37 -10.95
C VAL A 65 0.69 6.96 -10.09
N SER A 66 -0.45 6.26 -10.01
CA SER A 66 -1.50 6.54 -9.02
C SER A 66 -1.24 5.78 -7.73
N ILE A 67 -1.70 6.31 -6.59
CA ILE A 67 -1.39 5.76 -5.27
C ILE A 67 -2.66 5.52 -4.47
N LEU A 68 -2.75 4.33 -3.87
CA LEU A 68 -3.68 4.01 -2.80
C LEU A 68 -2.91 3.55 -1.57
N VAL A 69 -3.17 4.16 -0.42
CA VAL A 69 -2.73 3.63 0.89
C VAL A 69 -3.94 3.09 1.64
N LEU A 70 -3.81 1.95 2.32
CA LEU A 70 -4.96 1.32 2.96
C LEU A 70 -4.55 0.45 4.16
N SER A 71 -5.50 0.27 5.07
CA SER A 71 -5.34 -0.60 6.25
C SER A 71 -6.67 -1.26 6.66
N GLY A 72 -6.60 -2.13 7.66
CA GLY A 72 -7.78 -2.73 8.29
C GLY A 72 -8.49 -1.82 9.30
N ASP A 73 -8.02 -0.60 9.50
CA ASP A 73 -8.70 0.38 10.34
C ASP A 73 -10.11 0.66 9.85
N ASP A 74 -11.01 1.02 10.77
CA ASP A 74 -12.29 1.58 10.41
C ASP A 74 -12.17 3.02 9.88
N ARG A 75 -13.28 3.58 9.45
CA ARG A 75 -13.33 4.93 8.88
C ARG A 75 -12.84 6.00 9.87
N GLU A 76 -13.25 5.92 11.15
CA GLU A 76 -12.89 6.90 12.17
C GLU A 76 -11.38 6.95 12.39
N ARG A 77 -10.74 5.77 12.50
CA ARG A 77 -9.28 5.67 12.62
C ARG A 77 -8.54 6.14 11.37
N ALA A 78 -9.09 5.87 10.19
CA ALA A 78 -8.51 6.36 8.93
C ALA A 78 -8.63 7.90 8.81
N GLU A 79 -9.75 8.50 9.22
CA GLU A 79 -9.93 9.94 9.29
C GLU A 79 -8.94 10.57 10.28
N GLN A 80 -8.78 9.97 11.46
CA GLN A 80 -7.79 10.41 12.45
C GLN A 80 -6.36 10.32 11.91
N ALA A 81 -6.01 9.21 11.22
CA ALA A 81 -4.70 9.08 10.59
C ALA A 81 -4.46 10.17 9.53
N ARG A 82 -5.46 10.50 8.70
CA ARG A 82 -5.38 11.58 7.72
C ARG A 82 -5.07 12.92 8.40
N GLU A 83 -5.76 13.24 9.48
CA GLU A 83 -5.58 14.48 10.23
C GLU A 83 -4.21 14.51 10.94
N ASP A 84 -3.94 13.52 11.78
CA ASP A 84 -2.75 13.49 12.63
C ASP A 84 -1.44 13.38 11.83
N TRP A 85 -1.46 12.73 10.67
CA TRP A 85 -0.29 12.53 9.83
C TRP A 85 -0.18 13.58 8.71
N GLY A 86 -1.19 14.44 8.54
CA GLY A 86 -1.21 15.50 7.55
C GLY A 86 -1.28 15.00 6.11
N LEU A 87 -2.09 13.95 5.87
CA LEU A 87 -2.21 13.31 4.55
C LEU A 87 -3.24 14.05 3.69
N GLY A 88 -2.78 14.89 2.78
CA GLY A 88 -3.63 15.69 1.90
C GLY A 88 -3.62 15.25 0.42
N ASN A 89 -2.69 14.39 0.03
CA ASN A 89 -2.42 14.06 -1.37
C ASN A 89 -2.68 12.59 -1.73
N LEU A 90 -3.06 11.75 -0.76
CA LEU A 90 -3.24 10.31 -0.96
C LEU A 90 -4.70 9.90 -0.87
N ALA A 91 -5.11 8.96 -1.71
CA ALA A 91 -6.33 8.18 -1.48
C ALA A 91 -6.09 7.23 -0.29
N ILE A 92 -6.96 7.27 0.72
CA ILE A 92 -6.82 6.49 1.95
C ILE A 92 -7.99 5.52 2.06
N GLY A 93 -7.69 4.24 1.85
CA GLY A 93 -8.61 3.13 2.01
C GLY A 93 -8.66 2.62 3.45
N TYR A 94 -9.82 2.12 3.85
CA TYR A 94 -10.05 1.56 5.17
C TYR A 94 -10.89 0.29 5.12
N GLY A 95 -11.01 -0.42 6.23
CA GLY A 95 -11.85 -1.61 6.34
C GLY A 95 -11.35 -2.82 5.58
N VAL A 96 -10.04 -2.88 5.26
CA VAL A 96 -9.45 -4.06 4.62
C VAL A 96 -9.65 -5.28 5.51
N SER A 97 -10.33 -6.30 4.98
CA SER A 97 -10.55 -7.53 5.70
C SER A 97 -9.27 -8.38 5.81
N THR A 98 -9.23 -9.26 6.80
CA THR A 98 -8.11 -10.21 6.94
C THR A 98 -8.06 -11.20 5.78
N GLU A 99 -9.18 -11.44 5.10
CA GLU A 99 -9.25 -12.27 3.90
C GLU A 99 -8.60 -11.55 2.70
N GLN A 100 -8.97 -10.30 2.44
CA GLN A 100 -8.33 -9.48 1.41
C GLN A 100 -6.82 -9.37 1.62
N ALA A 101 -6.38 -9.10 2.87
CA ALA A 101 -4.95 -9.07 3.20
C ALA A 101 -4.24 -10.39 2.92
N ARG A 102 -4.90 -11.52 3.20
CA ARG A 102 -4.38 -12.86 2.90
C ARG A 102 -4.28 -13.13 1.40
N ASP A 103 -5.28 -12.71 0.63
CA ASP A 103 -5.28 -12.88 -0.84
C ASP A 103 -4.14 -12.10 -1.47
N TRP A 104 -3.82 -10.93 -0.93
CA TRP A 104 -2.66 -10.13 -1.32
C TRP A 104 -1.33 -10.65 -0.75
N GLY A 105 -1.34 -11.79 -0.06
CA GLY A 105 -0.13 -12.44 0.46
C GLY A 105 0.50 -11.77 1.68
N LEU A 106 -0.23 -10.87 2.35
CA LEU A 106 0.29 -10.15 3.51
C LEU A 106 0.40 -11.05 4.74
N HIS A 107 1.43 -10.82 5.54
CA HIS A 107 1.53 -11.35 6.88
C HIS A 107 0.53 -10.63 7.80
N ARG A 108 0.16 -11.30 8.90
CA ARG A 108 -0.76 -10.77 9.89
C ARG A 108 -0.18 -10.95 11.29
N SER A 109 -0.48 -10.00 12.16
CA SER A 109 -0.07 -10.03 13.56
C SER A 109 -1.26 -9.94 14.49
N ALA A 110 -1.17 -10.59 15.64
CA ALA A 110 -2.10 -10.38 16.74
C ALA A 110 -1.75 -9.08 17.48
N GLY A 111 -2.77 -8.38 17.95
CA GLY A 111 -2.61 -7.19 18.75
C GLY A 111 -1.95 -7.49 20.11
N ARG A 112 -1.20 -6.54 20.63
CA ARG A 112 -0.47 -6.61 21.88
C ARG A 112 -0.91 -5.56 22.92
N GLY A 113 -2.05 -4.90 22.66
CA GLY A 113 -2.55 -3.82 23.49
C GLY A 113 -2.05 -2.44 23.08
N LEU A 114 -1.81 -1.58 24.05
CA LEU A 114 -1.39 -0.19 23.80
C LEU A 114 0.02 -0.11 23.22
N THR A 115 0.14 0.69 22.17
CA THR A 115 1.46 1.03 21.58
C THR A 115 2.14 2.15 22.38
N SER A 116 3.39 2.47 22.00
CA SER A 116 4.17 3.56 22.60
C SER A 116 3.53 4.95 22.47
N ILE A 117 2.58 5.13 21.56
CA ILE A 117 1.84 6.37 21.34
C ILE A 117 0.46 6.36 22.01
N GLY A 118 0.16 5.33 22.82
CA GLY A 118 -1.10 5.25 23.58
C GLY A 118 -2.32 4.84 22.75
N ILE A 119 -2.14 4.35 21.52
CA ILE A 119 -3.21 3.84 20.67
C ILE A 119 -3.20 2.33 20.72
N GLU A 120 -4.36 1.73 20.97
CA GLU A 120 -4.51 0.29 21.07
C GLU A 120 -4.43 -0.36 19.68
N GLU A 121 -3.65 -1.44 19.59
CA GLU A 121 -3.63 -2.29 18.40
C GLU A 121 -4.97 -3.02 18.25
N PRO A 122 -5.51 -3.18 17.03
CA PRO A 122 -6.62 -4.10 16.78
C PRO A 122 -6.27 -5.52 17.21
N ALA A 123 -7.28 -6.36 17.48
CA ALA A 123 -7.04 -7.75 17.85
C ALA A 123 -6.19 -8.50 16.81
N GLU A 124 -6.35 -8.13 15.54
CA GLU A 124 -5.56 -8.63 14.42
C GLU A 124 -5.42 -7.52 13.37
N PHE A 125 -4.26 -7.44 12.72
CA PHE A 125 -4.00 -6.49 11.63
C PHE A 125 -2.99 -7.07 10.63
N SER A 126 -2.97 -6.53 9.41
CA SER A 126 -1.99 -6.91 8.40
C SER A 126 -0.65 -6.20 8.62
N GLU A 127 0.43 -6.91 8.35
CA GLU A 127 1.76 -6.33 8.22
C GLU A 127 1.92 -5.62 6.86
N PRO A 128 2.93 -4.74 6.68
CA PRO A 128 3.03 -3.91 5.51
C PRO A 128 3.27 -4.68 4.21
N GLY A 129 2.69 -4.17 3.13
CA GLY A 129 2.99 -4.58 1.76
C GLY A 129 2.94 -3.40 0.81
N LEU A 130 3.77 -3.45 -0.24
CA LEU A 130 3.78 -2.49 -1.32
C LEU A 130 3.74 -3.24 -2.64
N PHE A 131 2.83 -2.86 -3.51
CA PHE A 131 2.61 -3.51 -4.79
C PHE A 131 2.57 -2.48 -5.90
N ILE A 132 3.33 -2.71 -6.95
CA ILE A 132 3.31 -1.94 -8.20
C ILE A 132 2.55 -2.77 -9.22
N VAL A 133 1.40 -2.29 -9.64
CA VAL A 133 0.45 -2.98 -10.51
C VAL A 133 0.35 -2.25 -11.84
N ARG A 134 0.40 -2.99 -12.96
CA ARG A 134 0.24 -2.44 -14.30
C ARG A 134 -1.21 -2.09 -14.60
N PRO A 135 -1.48 -1.26 -15.63
CA PRO A 135 -2.86 -0.94 -16.03
C PRO A 135 -3.73 -2.16 -16.40
N ASP A 136 -3.11 -3.27 -16.80
CA ASP A 136 -3.78 -4.55 -17.09
C ASP A 136 -4.03 -5.41 -15.83
N ASN A 137 -3.84 -4.84 -14.65
CA ASN A 137 -3.95 -5.50 -13.34
C ASN A 137 -2.96 -6.65 -13.12
N THR A 138 -1.85 -6.71 -13.85
CA THR A 138 -0.77 -7.66 -13.57
C THR A 138 0.26 -7.07 -12.60
N LEU A 139 0.81 -7.92 -11.74
CA LEU A 139 1.85 -7.52 -10.80
C LEU A 139 3.15 -7.21 -11.55
N TYR A 140 3.70 -6.01 -11.31
CA TYR A 140 5.02 -5.64 -11.77
C TYR A 140 6.09 -5.90 -10.70
N TRP A 141 5.85 -5.45 -9.47
CA TRP A 141 6.80 -5.55 -8.36
C TRP A 141 6.05 -5.60 -7.03
N ALA A 142 6.54 -6.38 -6.07
CA ALA A 142 6.01 -6.42 -4.70
C ALA A 142 7.11 -6.41 -3.66
N GLN A 143 6.82 -5.77 -2.53
CA GLN A 143 7.59 -5.83 -1.30
C GLN A 143 6.65 -6.16 -0.15
N ILE A 144 6.86 -7.30 0.50
CA ILE A 144 6.04 -7.76 1.63
C ILE A 144 6.95 -7.85 2.85
N SER A 145 6.52 -7.26 3.95
CA SER A 145 7.29 -7.19 5.19
C SER A 145 6.58 -7.95 6.31
N THR A 146 7.35 -8.50 7.24
CA THR A 146 6.87 -9.06 8.51
C THR A 146 6.99 -8.07 9.66
N MET A 147 7.55 -6.88 9.40
CA MET A 147 7.84 -5.85 10.39
C MET A 147 7.52 -4.47 9.83
N PRO A 148 7.22 -3.47 10.68
CA PRO A 148 6.86 -2.12 10.22
C PRO A 148 8.05 -1.30 9.72
N PHE A 149 9.27 -1.68 10.06
CA PHE A 149 10.51 -0.95 9.72
C PHE A 149 11.26 -1.65 8.57
N ALA A 150 12.35 -1.02 8.11
CA ALA A 150 13.20 -1.51 7.02
C ALA A 150 12.44 -1.72 5.69
N ARG A 151 11.47 -0.84 5.42
CA ARG A 151 10.74 -0.82 4.15
C ARG A 151 11.52 -0.04 3.10
N PRO A 152 11.26 -0.27 1.78
CA PRO A 152 11.94 0.46 0.71
C PRO A 152 11.64 1.96 0.80
N HIS A 153 12.64 2.79 0.53
CA HIS A 153 12.48 4.24 0.48
C HIS A 153 11.73 4.66 -0.81
N PHE A 154 10.76 5.52 -0.70
CA PHE A 154 9.95 5.94 -1.85
C PHE A 154 10.76 6.65 -2.94
N ARG A 155 11.80 7.39 -2.59
CA ARG A 155 12.72 8.00 -3.58
C ARG A 155 13.48 6.96 -4.38
N GLU A 156 13.86 5.84 -3.79
CA GLU A 156 14.47 4.71 -4.50
C GLU A 156 13.47 4.04 -5.44
N ILE A 157 12.19 3.90 -5.01
CA ILE A 157 11.11 3.38 -5.87
C ILE A 157 10.91 4.29 -7.08
N ILE A 158 10.84 5.61 -6.89
CA ILE A 158 10.73 6.56 -8.01
C ILE A 158 11.89 6.38 -8.99
N GLY A 159 13.13 6.32 -8.50
CA GLY A 159 14.31 6.10 -9.34
C GLY A 159 14.25 4.77 -10.10
N ALA A 160 13.84 3.69 -9.42
CA ALA A 160 13.69 2.37 -10.03
C ALA A 160 12.59 2.35 -11.10
N LEU A 161 11.45 2.99 -10.85
CA LEU A 161 10.35 3.05 -11.82
C LEU A 161 10.71 3.93 -13.03
N LYS A 162 11.40 5.06 -12.84
CA LYS A 162 11.93 5.86 -13.96
C LYS A 162 12.86 5.04 -14.85
N PHE A 163 13.80 4.31 -14.26
CA PHE A 163 14.67 3.39 -14.99
C PHE A 163 13.88 2.30 -15.72
N ALA A 164 12.92 1.69 -15.03
CA ALA A 164 12.10 0.61 -15.60
C ALA A 164 11.28 1.09 -16.80
N LEU A 165 10.73 2.30 -16.74
CA LEU A 165 9.97 2.91 -17.85
C LEU A 165 10.91 3.26 -19.02
N GLU A 166 12.05 3.90 -18.73
CA GLU A 166 13.02 4.29 -19.78
C GLU A 166 13.60 3.09 -20.54
N LYS A 167 13.87 1.98 -19.83
CA LYS A 167 14.51 0.79 -20.39
C LYS A 167 13.52 -0.31 -20.78
N GLU A 168 12.21 -0.07 -20.63
CA GLU A 168 11.18 -1.10 -20.81
C GLU A 168 11.52 -2.38 -20.02
N TYR A 169 12.06 -2.19 -18.80
CA TYR A 169 12.58 -3.29 -17.99
C TYR A 169 11.45 -4.23 -17.58
N PRO A 170 11.57 -5.53 -17.88
CA PRO A 170 10.47 -6.46 -17.61
C PRO A 170 10.30 -6.74 -16.12
N ALA A 171 9.07 -7.05 -15.69
CA ALA A 171 8.85 -7.61 -14.37
C ALA A 171 9.67 -8.91 -14.20
N ARG A 172 10.27 -9.08 -13.02
CA ARG A 172 11.14 -10.23 -12.71
C ARG A 172 10.57 -11.01 -11.52
N GLY A 173 10.95 -12.29 -11.41
CA GLY A 173 10.44 -13.20 -10.39
C GLY A 173 9.20 -13.98 -10.81
N GLU A 174 8.98 -14.12 -12.10
CA GLU A 174 7.84 -14.80 -12.70
C GLU A 174 7.94 -16.33 -12.68
N LEU A 175 9.13 -16.88 -12.51
CA LEU A 175 9.34 -18.33 -12.44
C LEU A 175 9.01 -18.88 -11.05
N SER A 176 8.55 -20.10 -10.99
CA SER A 176 8.23 -20.83 -9.74
C SER A 176 9.35 -21.78 -9.35
#